data_f02902129dd781d05fbc621fd4676913
#
_entry.id   f02902129dd781d05fbc621fd4676913
#
_cell.length_a   1.000
_cell.length_b   1.000
_cell.length_c   1.000
_cell.angle_alpha   90.00
_cell.angle_beta   90.00
_cell.angle_gamma   90.00
#
_symmetry.space_group_name_H-M   'P 1'
#
loop_
_entity.id
_entity.type
_entity.pdbx_description
1 polymer ?
#
loop_
_entity_poly.entity_id
_entity_poly.type
_entity_poly.pdbx_seq_one_letter_code
_entity_poly.pdbx_strand_id
1 'polypeptide(L)'
;VGLESRDIPLVIPRTDDCIALFLGSQERYLRLFEEYNGTYWLNNGWIETAYIPSLEMKEEMREDYIRRYGEENAEFLLEQDSLWIGNYNTCGYIGSPIYRNPGHPALARQVAAINGWKYAEFEGDIRLLRMMTEGTWTDEEFCICPPRHRVEAEYTGKKIQAVPLGADAV
;
A
#
# COMPACT_ATOMS: atom_id res chain seq x y z
N VAL A 1 -14.34 5.73 6.17
CA VAL A 1 -15.53 5.91 6.99
C VAL A 1 -15.85 7.40 7.01
N GLY A 2 -17.16 7.77 6.99
CA GLY A 2 -17.60 9.16 6.97
C GLY A 2 -17.61 9.84 5.59
N LEU A 3 -17.25 9.13 4.51
CA LEU A 3 -17.39 9.66 3.15
C LEU A 3 -18.87 9.72 2.76
N GLU A 4 -19.31 10.85 2.24
CA GLU A 4 -20.67 11.08 1.79
C GLU A 4 -20.75 11.12 0.27
N SER A 5 -21.70 10.40 -0.29
CA SER A 5 -22.07 10.48 -1.70
C SER A 5 -23.25 11.46 -1.84
N ARG A 6 -23.04 12.58 -2.54
CA ARG A 6 -24.11 13.56 -2.78
C ARG A 6 -24.88 13.25 -4.07
N ASP A 7 -24.20 13.34 -5.20
CA ASP A 7 -24.82 13.28 -6.53
C ASP A 7 -24.36 12.07 -7.36
N ILE A 8 -23.19 11.53 -7.07
CA ILE A 8 -22.59 10.39 -7.78
C ILE A 8 -22.30 9.25 -6.82
N PRO A 9 -22.43 7.97 -7.21
CA PRO A 9 -22.09 6.86 -6.35
C PRO A 9 -20.58 6.84 -6.03
N LEU A 10 -20.24 6.42 -4.80
CA LEU A 10 -18.86 6.08 -4.44
C LEU A 10 -18.69 4.57 -4.48
N VAL A 11 -17.59 4.11 -5.05
CA VAL A 11 -17.24 2.69 -5.10
C VAL A 11 -15.90 2.51 -4.39
N ILE A 12 -15.90 1.74 -3.32
CA ILE A 12 -14.75 1.58 -2.43
C ILE A 12 -14.44 0.10 -2.30
N PRO A 13 -13.22 -0.34 -2.64
CA PRO A 13 -12.84 -1.74 -2.44
C PRO A 13 -12.84 -2.10 -0.95
N ARG A 14 -13.30 -3.31 -0.63
CA ARG A 14 -13.35 -3.84 0.74
C ARG A 14 -12.01 -4.46 1.14
N THR A 15 -10.93 -3.69 0.95
CA THR A 15 -9.57 -4.11 1.26
C THR A 15 -9.03 -3.38 2.48
N ASP A 16 -8.18 -4.04 3.27
CA ASP A 16 -7.53 -3.44 4.43
C ASP A 16 -6.34 -2.58 4.01
N ASP A 17 -5.72 -2.93 2.87
CA ASP A 17 -4.50 -2.32 2.38
C ASP A 17 -4.54 -2.22 0.85
N CYS A 18 -3.84 -1.24 0.28
CA CYS A 18 -3.66 -1.12 -1.17
C CYS A 18 -2.92 -2.33 -1.77
N ILE A 19 -2.13 -3.06 -0.98
CA ILE A 19 -1.43 -4.28 -1.41
C ILE A 19 -2.42 -5.35 -1.90
N ALA A 20 -3.61 -5.45 -1.28
CA ALA A 20 -4.65 -6.36 -1.73
C ALA A 20 -5.10 -6.09 -3.18
N LEU A 21 -5.07 -4.82 -3.61
CA LEU A 21 -5.40 -4.44 -5.00
C LEU A 21 -4.39 -4.99 -6.00
N PHE A 22 -3.09 -5.01 -5.64
CA PHE A 22 -2.02 -5.54 -6.48
C PHE A 22 -1.91 -7.07 -6.41
N LEU A 23 -2.40 -7.67 -5.33
CA LEU A 23 -2.50 -9.13 -5.19
C LEU A 23 -3.83 -9.68 -5.74
N GLY A 24 -4.77 -8.80 -6.12
CA GLY A 24 -6.05 -9.13 -6.73
C GLY A 24 -7.09 -9.74 -5.78
N SER A 25 -6.81 -9.84 -4.46
CA SER A 25 -7.70 -10.44 -3.48
C SER A 25 -7.35 -10.02 -2.06
N GLN A 26 -8.37 -9.64 -1.28
CA GLN A 26 -8.25 -9.37 0.16
C GLN A 26 -7.85 -10.65 0.92
N GLU A 27 -8.45 -11.80 0.58
CA GLU A 27 -8.13 -13.09 1.21
C GLU A 27 -6.66 -13.47 0.98
N ARG A 28 -6.17 -13.31 -0.25
CA ARG A 28 -4.76 -13.56 -0.58
C ARG A 28 -3.83 -12.64 0.20
N TYR A 29 -4.18 -11.36 0.32
CA TYR A 29 -3.42 -10.40 1.12
C TYR A 29 -3.32 -10.85 2.58
N LEU A 30 -4.45 -11.17 3.22
CA LEU A 30 -4.46 -11.59 4.63
C LEU A 30 -3.62 -12.83 4.87
N ARG A 31 -3.72 -13.85 4.01
CA ARG A 31 -2.90 -15.06 4.10
C ARG A 31 -1.41 -14.75 4.00
N LEU A 32 -1.01 -13.91 3.04
CA LEU A 32 0.40 -13.53 2.89
C LEU A 32 0.86 -12.62 4.04
N PHE A 33 -0.01 -11.78 4.57
CA PHE A 33 0.29 -10.94 5.73
C PHE A 33 0.58 -11.77 6.99
N GLU A 34 -0.16 -12.86 7.20
CA GLU A 34 0.10 -13.81 8.29
C GLU A 34 1.39 -14.60 8.07
N GLU A 35 1.60 -15.11 6.86
CA GLU A 35 2.78 -15.94 6.50
C GLU A 35 4.08 -15.13 6.52
N TYR A 36 4.03 -13.88 6.05
CA TYR A 36 5.18 -12.98 5.92
C TYR A 36 5.03 -11.74 6.81
N ASN A 37 4.73 -11.94 8.08
CA ASN A 37 4.57 -10.82 9.02
C ASN A 37 5.84 -9.95 9.07
N GLY A 38 5.66 -8.61 9.06
CA GLY A 38 6.77 -7.68 8.98
C GLY A 38 7.35 -7.52 7.56
N THR A 39 6.51 -7.62 6.53
CA THR A 39 6.92 -7.40 5.14
C THR A 39 6.84 -5.94 4.73
N TYR A 40 7.94 -5.41 4.20
CA TYR A 40 7.98 -4.19 3.42
C TYR A 40 7.63 -4.51 1.96
N TRP A 41 6.49 -4.03 1.51
CA TRP A 41 5.96 -4.36 0.19
C TRP A 41 6.45 -3.38 -0.86
N LEU A 42 6.95 -3.92 -1.98
CA LEU A 42 7.34 -3.18 -3.16
C LEU A 42 6.57 -3.66 -4.39
N ASN A 43 6.22 -2.74 -5.26
CA ASN A 43 5.73 -3.01 -6.61
C ASN A 43 6.42 -2.04 -7.59
N ASN A 44 6.17 -2.20 -8.89
CA ASN A 44 6.80 -1.36 -9.91
C ASN A 44 6.55 0.13 -9.70
N GLY A 45 5.30 0.53 -9.45
CA GLY A 45 4.95 1.93 -9.25
C GLY A 45 5.59 2.51 -8.00
N TRP A 46 5.62 1.74 -6.91
CA TRP A 46 6.26 2.17 -5.67
C TRP A 46 7.76 2.39 -5.84
N ILE A 47 8.44 1.47 -6.55
CA ILE A 47 9.87 1.59 -6.86
C ILE A 47 10.17 2.85 -7.68
N GLU A 48 9.30 3.21 -8.63
CA GLU A 48 9.52 4.34 -9.53
C GLU A 48 9.16 5.71 -8.94
N THR A 49 8.26 5.74 -7.94
CA THR A 49 7.66 7.01 -7.49
C THR A 49 7.80 7.29 -6.00
N ALA A 50 8.13 6.29 -5.20
CA ALA A 50 8.18 6.41 -3.76
C ALA A 50 9.61 6.37 -3.22
N TYR A 51 9.70 6.80 -1.98
CA TYR A 51 10.91 6.68 -1.19
C TYR A 51 11.11 5.23 -0.75
N ILE A 52 12.20 4.59 -1.20
CA ILE A 52 12.56 3.22 -0.83
C ILE A 52 13.90 3.21 -0.07
N PRO A 53 14.11 2.34 0.94
CA PRO A 53 15.34 2.33 1.74
C PRO A 53 16.52 1.67 1.01
N SER A 54 16.94 2.28 -0.11
CA SER A 54 18.11 1.91 -0.91
C SER A 54 19.39 2.58 -0.39
N LEU A 55 20.55 2.16 -0.88
CA LEU A 55 21.82 2.83 -0.56
C LEU A 55 21.85 4.26 -1.07
N GLU A 56 21.44 4.46 -2.31
CA GLU A 56 21.42 5.76 -2.97
C GLU A 56 20.61 6.77 -2.17
N MET A 57 19.43 6.36 -1.73
CA MET A 57 18.55 7.19 -0.94
C MET A 57 19.12 7.53 0.46
N LYS A 58 19.74 6.55 1.12
CA LYS A 58 20.39 6.80 2.43
C LYS A 58 21.52 7.83 2.29
N GLU A 59 22.26 7.78 1.18
CA GLU A 59 23.31 8.75 0.89
C GLU A 59 22.75 10.14 0.58
N GLU A 60 21.71 10.23 -0.24
CA GLU A 60 21.02 11.50 -0.53
C GLU A 60 20.47 12.16 0.74
N MET A 61 19.87 11.38 1.63
CA MET A 61 19.39 11.89 2.92
C MET A 61 20.55 12.38 3.78
N ARG A 62 21.62 11.60 3.84
CA ARG A 62 22.81 11.97 4.61
C ARG A 62 23.39 13.30 4.15
N GLU A 63 23.55 13.49 2.85
CA GLU A 63 24.04 14.74 2.27
C GLU A 63 23.07 15.91 2.56
N ASP A 64 21.76 15.70 2.47
CA ASP A 64 20.76 16.72 2.78
C ASP A 64 20.80 17.13 4.26
N TYR A 65 20.92 16.16 5.17
CA TYR A 65 21.02 16.45 6.60
C TYR A 65 22.34 17.13 6.97
N ILE A 66 23.47 16.74 6.38
CA ILE A 66 24.73 17.44 6.56
C ILE A 66 24.60 18.89 6.14
N ARG A 67 24.01 19.15 4.98
CA ARG A 67 23.81 20.50 4.44
C ARG A 67 22.93 21.38 5.34
N ARG A 68 21.88 20.80 5.94
CA ARG A 68 20.89 21.55 6.75
C ARG A 68 21.27 21.69 8.21
N TYR A 69 21.87 20.67 8.79
CA TYR A 69 22.00 20.53 10.24
C TYR A 69 23.45 20.31 10.72
N GLY A 70 24.40 20.16 9.80
CA GLY A 70 25.80 19.83 10.09
C GLY A 70 26.04 18.35 10.33
N GLU A 71 27.29 17.93 10.24
CA GLU A 71 27.68 16.51 10.22
C GLU A 71 27.32 15.77 11.51
N GLU A 72 27.55 16.40 12.69
CA GLU A 72 27.21 15.78 13.98
C GLU A 72 25.72 15.48 14.15
N ASN A 73 24.85 16.39 13.67
CA ASN A 73 23.40 16.22 13.77
C ASN A 73 22.86 15.29 12.67
N ALA A 74 23.51 15.22 11.52
CA ALA A 74 23.08 14.40 10.40
C ALA A 74 23.04 12.90 10.75
N GLU A 75 24.06 12.38 11.41
CA GLU A 75 24.11 10.96 11.80
C GLU A 75 23.00 10.61 12.79
N PHE A 76 22.77 11.49 13.78
CA PHE A 76 21.67 11.30 14.73
C PHE A 76 20.29 11.28 14.03
N LEU A 77 20.05 12.23 13.12
CA LEU A 77 18.79 12.30 12.38
C LEU A 77 18.58 11.09 11.47
N LEU A 78 19.62 10.62 10.78
CA LEU A 78 19.58 9.41 9.97
C LEU A 78 19.24 8.17 10.80
N GLU A 79 19.82 8.05 11.99
CA GLU A 79 19.50 6.98 12.91
C GLU A 79 18.03 7.02 13.31
N GLN A 80 17.51 8.19 13.72
CA GLN A 80 16.12 8.36 14.09
C GLN A 80 15.16 8.04 12.93
N ASP A 81 15.42 8.56 11.75
CA ASP A 81 14.60 8.34 10.56
C ASP A 81 14.69 6.91 10.02
N SER A 82 15.72 6.16 10.42
CA SER A 82 15.89 4.76 10.05
C SER A 82 15.24 3.77 11.04
N LEU A 83 14.74 4.23 12.18
CA LEU A 83 14.16 3.34 13.21
C LEU A 83 13.01 2.49 12.69
N TRP A 84 12.19 3.03 11.77
CA TRP A 84 11.08 2.30 11.18
C TRP A 84 11.53 1.07 10.35
N ILE A 85 12.76 1.07 9.81
CA ILE A 85 13.33 -0.04 9.04
C ILE A 85 13.38 -1.31 9.91
N GLY A 86 13.63 -1.16 11.20
CA GLY A 86 13.65 -2.26 12.17
C GLY A 86 12.32 -2.95 12.39
N ASN A 87 11.20 -2.36 11.94
CA ASN A 87 9.88 -2.98 12.02
C ASN A 87 9.67 -4.04 10.94
N TYR A 88 10.57 -4.15 9.96
CA TYR A 88 10.46 -5.08 8.85
C TYR A 88 11.56 -6.14 8.90
N ASN A 89 11.25 -7.31 8.39
CA ASN A 89 12.17 -8.44 8.29
C ASN A 89 12.18 -9.09 6.90
N THR A 90 11.28 -8.67 6.03
CA THR A 90 11.11 -9.20 4.67
C THR A 90 10.84 -8.07 3.70
N CYS A 91 11.45 -8.11 2.53
CA CYS A 91 11.09 -7.30 1.36
C CYS A 91 10.26 -8.17 0.42
N GLY A 92 8.98 -7.85 0.28
CA GLY A 92 8.04 -8.54 -0.60
C GLY A 92 7.87 -7.79 -1.91
N TYR A 93 8.40 -8.30 -3.02
CA TYR A 93 8.21 -7.70 -4.34
C TYR A 93 6.99 -8.31 -5.04
N ILE A 94 6.05 -7.47 -5.47
CA ILE A 94 4.87 -7.86 -6.23
C ILE A 94 5.09 -7.47 -7.69
N GLY A 95 5.32 -8.48 -8.54
CA GLY A 95 5.47 -8.30 -9.99
C GLY A 95 4.13 -7.98 -10.66
N SER A 96 4.11 -7.01 -11.59
CA SER A 96 2.91 -6.69 -12.34
C SER A 96 2.73 -7.63 -13.54
N PRO A 97 1.52 -8.15 -13.80
CA PRO A 97 1.25 -8.97 -14.99
C PRO A 97 1.24 -8.17 -16.30
N ILE A 98 1.04 -6.84 -16.22
CA ILE A 98 0.90 -5.96 -17.38
C ILE A 98 2.10 -5.04 -17.62
N TYR A 99 2.98 -4.89 -16.65
CA TYR A 99 4.18 -4.06 -16.76
C TYR A 99 5.36 -4.75 -16.09
N ARG A 100 6.40 -5.04 -16.87
CA ARG A 100 7.60 -5.71 -16.38
C ARG A 100 8.83 -4.86 -16.64
N ASN A 101 9.55 -4.56 -15.58
CA ASN A 101 10.89 -3.98 -15.64
C ASN A 101 11.85 -4.94 -14.92
N PRO A 102 12.78 -5.58 -15.66
CA PRO A 102 13.68 -6.59 -15.07
C PRO A 102 14.62 -6.02 -14.01
N GLY A 103 14.80 -4.69 -13.95
CA GLY A 103 15.58 -4.02 -12.91
C GLY A 103 14.89 -3.99 -11.55
N HIS A 104 13.54 -4.02 -11.52
CA HIS A 104 12.80 -3.87 -10.25
C HIS A 104 12.97 -5.05 -9.28
N PRO A 105 12.87 -6.33 -9.70
CA PRO A 105 13.18 -7.43 -8.80
C PRO A 105 14.63 -7.41 -8.30
N ALA A 106 15.59 -6.99 -9.15
CA ALA A 106 16.99 -6.85 -8.75
C ALA A 106 17.15 -5.77 -7.67
N LEU A 107 16.52 -4.60 -7.85
CA LEU A 107 16.54 -3.53 -6.87
C LEU A 107 15.87 -3.95 -5.55
N ALA A 108 14.73 -4.65 -5.60
CA ALA A 108 14.06 -5.16 -4.41
C ALA A 108 14.93 -6.16 -3.62
N ARG A 109 15.69 -7.03 -4.31
CA ARG A 109 16.69 -7.90 -3.66
C ARG A 109 17.82 -7.10 -3.02
N GLN A 110 18.29 -6.06 -3.68
CA GLN A 110 19.31 -5.16 -3.14
C GLN A 110 18.81 -4.45 -1.88
N VAL A 111 17.59 -3.92 -1.89
CA VAL A 111 16.93 -3.30 -0.72
C VAL A 111 16.83 -4.29 0.43
N ALA A 112 16.42 -5.53 0.16
CA ALA A 112 16.39 -6.59 1.18
C ALA A 112 17.78 -6.84 1.78
N ALA A 113 18.80 -7.00 0.95
CA ALA A 113 20.18 -7.28 1.40
C ALA A 113 20.75 -6.14 2.25
N ILE A 114 20.57 -4.89 1.84
CA ILE A 114 21.09 -3.70 2.55
C ILE A 114 20.46 -3.55 3.95
N ASN A 115 19.18 -3.90 4.08
CA ASN A 115 18.45 -3.76 5.34
C ASN A 115 18.45 -5.05 6.18
N GLY A 116 19.14 -6.11 5.74
CA GLY A 116 19.18 -7.39 6.44
C GLY A 116 17.85 -8.16 6.41
N TRP A 117 17.00 -7.88 5.45
CA TRP A 117 15.68 -8.51 5.29
C TRP A 117 15.76 -9.75 4.40
N LYS A 118 14.81 -10.66 4.59
CA LYS A 118 14.55 -11.73 3.62
C LYS A 118 13.95 -11.13 2.35
N TYR A 119 14.13 -11.82 1.22
CA TYR A 119 13.46 -11.46 -0.02
C TYR A 119 12.38 -12.49 -0.37
N ALA A 120 11.20 -12.01 -0.75
CA ALA A 120 10.13 -12.82 -1.29
C ALA A 120 9.57 -12.16 -2.55
N GLU A 121 9.19 -12.95 -3.54
CA GLU A 121 8.63 -12.47 -4.81
C GLU A 121 7.24 -13.08 -5.02
N PHE A 122 6.29 -12.24 -5.38
CA PHE A 122 4.90 -12.60 -5.57
C PHE A 122 4.43 -12.17 -6.96
N GLU A 123 3.68 -13.04 -7.62
CA GLU A 123 2.98 -12.66 -8.84
C GLU A 123 1.79 -11.77 -8.50
N GLY A 124 1.74 -10.58 -9.10
CA GLY A 124 0.63 -9.66 -8.93
C GLY A 124 -0.58 -10.09 -9.76
N ASP A 125 -1.74 -9.61 -9.36
CA ASP A 125 -3.01 -9.77 -10.07
C ASP A 125 -3.76 -8.44 -10.06
N ILE A 126 -4.12 -7.95 -11.23
CA ILE A 126 -4.84 -6.68 -11.40
C ILE A 126 -6.37 -6.85 -11.43
N ARG A 127 -6.90 -8.01 -11.03
CA ARG A 127 -8.34 -8.32 -11.07
C ARG A 127 -9.18 -7.22 -10.40
N LEU A 128 -8.86 -6.86 -9.16
CA LEU A 128 -9.60 -5.82 -8.44
C LEU A 128 -9.49 -4.44 -9.11
N LEU A 129 -8.30 -4.07 -9.58
CA LEU A 129 -8.09 -2.82 -10.30
C LEU A 129 -8.89 -2.78 -11.62
N ARG A 130 -8.96 -3.92 -12.33
CA ARG A 130 -9.76 -4.05 -13.54
C ARG A 130 -11.25 -3.92 -13.22
N MET A 131 -11.74 -4.60 -12.20
CA MET A 131 -13.14 -4.48 -11.75
C MET A 131 -13.50 -3.03 -11.41
N MET A 132 -12.59 -2.29 -10.75
CA MET A 132 -12.80 -0.86 -10.46
C MET A 132 -13.01 -0.03 -11.73
N THR A 133 -12.22 -0.26 -12.76
CA THR A 133 -12.24 0.54 -14.01
C THR A 133 -13.31 0.10 -15.00
N GLU A 134 -13.67 -1.18 -15.02
CA GLU A 134 -14.69 -1.75 -15.93
C GLU A 134 -16.11 -1.65 -15.38
N GLY A 135 -16.29 -1.26 -14.12
CA GLY A 135 -17.60 -1.15 -13.51
C GLY A 135 -18.25 -2.50 -13.14
N THR A 136 -17.45 -3.55 -13.06
CA THR A 136 -17.92 -4.92 -12.73
C THR A 136 -17.87 -5.17 -11.21
N TRP A 137 -18.41 -4.23 -10.45
CA TRP A 137 -18.36 -4.27 -8.98
C TRP A 137 -19.35 -5.28 -8.40
N THR A 138 -18.87 -6.08 -7.46
CA THR A 138 -19.72 -6.97 -6.64
C THR A 138 -19.76 -6.48 -5.19
N ASP A 139 -20.82 -6.76 -4.45
CA ASP A 139 -20.94 -6.33 -3.06
C ASP A 139 -19.99 -7.08 -2.11
N GLU A 140 -19.45 -8.21 -2.54
CA GLU A 140 -18.41 -8.95 -1.81
C GLU A 140 -17.07 -8.22 -1.83
N GLU A 141 -16.71 -7.63 -2.97
CA GLU A 141 -15.41 -7.00 -3.19
C GLU A 141 -15.44 -5.48 -3.00
N PHE A 142 -16.62 -4.85 -3.15
CA PHE A 142 -16.78 -3.40 -3.13
C PHE A 142 -17.97 -2.95 -2.28
N CYS A 143 -17.79 -1.85 -1.57
CA CYS A 143 -18.91 -1.08 -1.03
C CYS A 143 -19.38 -0.09 -2.10
N ILE A 144 -20.58 -0.28 -2.60
CA ILE A 144 -21.25 0.64 -3.53
C ILE A 144 -22.13 1.55 -2.69
N CYS A 145 -21.71 2.81 -2.54
CA CYS A 145 -22.43 3.83 -1.78
C CYS A 145 -23.23 4.71 -2.76
N PRO A 146 -24.56 4.54 -2.83
CA PRO A 146 -25.39 5.33 -3.74
C PRO A 146 -25.42 6.81 -3.38
N PRO A 147 -25.92 7.69 -4.27
CA PRO A 147 -26.19 9.08 -3.93
C PRO A 147 -27.07 9.20 -2.67
N ARG A 148 -26.85 10.25 -1.88
CA ARG A 148 -27.52 10.52 -0.59
C ARG A 148 -27.28 9.46 0.48
N HIS A 149 -26.13 8.79 0.43
CA HIS A 149 -25.65 7.85 1.45
C HIS A 149 -24.27 8.26 1.94
N ARG A 150 -23.90 7.72 3.08
CA ARG A 150 -22.53 7.81 3.63
C ARG A 150 -21.98 6.42 3.90
N VAL A 151 -20.68 6.33 3.90
CA VAL A 151 -19.94 5.10 4.21
C VAL A 151 -19.69 5.04 5.71
N GLU A 152 -20.17 4.01 6.35
CA GLU A 152 -19.95 3.73 7.77
C GLU A 152 -19.16 2.43 7.99
N ALA A 153 -18.55 2.29 9.15
CA ALA A 153 -17.94 1.03 9.57
C ALA A 153 -19.02 -0.05 9.76
N GLU A 154 -18.69 -1.27 9.37
CA GLU A 154 -19.51 -2.44 9.52
C GLU A 154 -18.68 -3.55 10.19
N TYR A 155 -19.20 -4.19 11.23
CA TYR A 155 -18.44 -5.07 12.12
C TYR A 155 -18.83 -6.55 12.00
N THR A 156 -19.77 -6.89 11.10
CA THR A 156 -20.26 -8.27 10.91
C THR A 156 -19.59 -9.03 9.77
N GLY A 157 -18.62 -8.38 9.06
CA GLY A 157 -17.80 -9.05 8.05
C GLY A 157 -17.49 -8.24 6.79
N LYS A 158 -18.33 -7.27 6.43
CA LYS A 158 -18.12 -6.45 5.22
C LYS A 158 -17.24 -5.21 5.42
N LYS A 159 -16.83 -4.91 6.66
CA LYS A 159 -15.96 -3.81 7.09
C LYS A 159 -16.56 -2.42 6.93
N ILE A 160 -17.21 -2.14 5.81
CA ILE A 160 -17.86 -0.86 5.49
C ILE A 160 -19.22 -1.12 4.82
N GLN A 161 -20.17 -0.22 5.05
CA GLN A 161 -21.51 -0.25 4.45
C GLN A 161 -21.98 1.15 4.06
N ALA A 162 -22.90 1.21 3.13
CA ALA A 162 -23.59 2.44 2.77
C ALA A 162 -24.86 2.59 3.63
N VAL A 163 -25.02 3.74 4.31
CA VAL A 163 -26.23 4.08 5.07
C VAL A 163 -26.85 5.36 4.52
N PRO A 164 -28.18 5.48 4.45
CA PRO A 164 -28.83 6.71 3.99
C PRO A 164 -28.45 7.91 4.85
N LEU A 165 -28.24 9.07 4.24
CA LEU A 165 -28.18 10.34 4.96
C LEU A 165 -29.58 10.63 5.53
N GLY A 166 -29.65 11.07 6.79
CA GLY A 166 -30.91 11.51 7.40
C GLY A 166 -31.55 12.66 6.61
N ALA A 167 -32.86 12.83 6.75
CA ALA A 167 -33.61 13.85 6.02
C ALA A 167 -33.14 15.31 6.28
N ASP A 168 -32.34 15.52 7.32
CA ASP A 168 -31.81 16.83 7.74
C ASP A 168 -30.41 17.17 7.15
N ALA A 169 -29.86 16.30 6.29
CA ALA A 169 -28.54 16.47 5.67
C ALA A 169 -28.68 17.08 4.25
N VAL A 170 -29.36 18.22 4.14
CA VAL A 170 -29.48 19.02 2.90
C VAL A 170 -28.81 20.36 3.08
#